data_e3fe2548b54f5446e143102622f58603
#
_entry.id   e3fe2548b54f5446e143102622f58603
#
_cell.length_a   1.000
_cell.length_b   1.000
_cell.length_c   1.000
_cell.angle_alpha   90.00
_cell.angle_beta   90.00
_cell.angle_gamma   90.00
#
_symmetry.space_group_name_H-M   'P 1'
#
loop_
_entity.id
_entity.type
_entity.pdbx_description
1 polymer ?
#
loop_
_entity_poly.entity_id
_entity_poly.type
_entity_poly.pdbx_seq_one_letter_code
_entity_poly.pdbx_strand_id
1 'polypeptide(L)'
;MIRGFFNQANLSELSETTQQPELSRRRFLRAGLGACAALALPMGASTAHAAIRRPFEKKLSFLNLHTGERTHATFWANGRYIPESMRAINYVLRDHRTGDRRSIDPQLFDLLYLLQHKLGTKQEFHVISAYRSPATNAKLAEQSGGVAKNSMHTHGKAIDIRLPGRKLSDIRSAAMSLQAGGVGYYPSSNFIHLDTGNFRYW
;
A
#
# COMPACT_ATOMS: atom_id res chain seq x y z
N MET A 1 -6.03 -14.35 45.17
CA MET A 1 -4.84 -14.09 46.05
C MET A 1 -3.69 -14.92 45.58
N ILE A 2 -2.71 -14.32 44.90
CA ILE A 2 -1.27 -14.63 45.00
C ILE A 2 -0.58 -13.45 44.32
N ARG A 3 0.05 -12.64 45.17
CA ARG A 3 1.01 -11.60 44.80
C ARG A 3 2.36 -12.27 44.61
N GLY A 4 3.18 -11.76 43.71
CA GLY A 4 4.54 -12.12 43.89
C GLY A 4 5.52 -11.59 42.92
N PHE A 5 6.33 -10.73 43.34
CA PHE A 5 7.76 -10.51 43.18
C PHE A 5 8.29 -10.04 41.83
N PHE A 6 8.33 -8.73 41.72
CA PHE A 6 9.32 -8.05 40.90
C PHE A 6 10.67 -8.04 41.67
N ASN A 7 11.67 -8.64 41.03
CA ASN A 7 13.04 -8.57 41.54
C ASN A 7 13.75 -7.42 40.82
N GLN A 8 14.08 -6.36 41.58
CA GLN A 8 14.99 -5.31 41.13
C GLN A 8 16.43 -5.81 41.27
N ALA A 9 17.10 -5.97 40.15
CA ALA A 9 18.54 -6.17 40.13
C ALA A 9 19.24 -4.92 39.60
N ASN A 10 19.92 -4.27 40.51
CA ASN A 10 21.11 -3.39 40.45
C ASN A 10 21.61 -3.01 39.04
N LEU A 11 21.44 -1.71 38.72
CA LEU A 11 22.25 -0.94 37.79
C LEU A 11 23.23 -0.07 38.61
N SER A 12 24.36 -0.58 38.88
CA SER A 12 25.54 0.20 39.29
C SER A 12 26.79 -0.53 38.84
N GLU A 13 27.66 0.22 38.19
CA GLU A 13 28.99 -0.12 37.66
C GLU A 13 29.02 -0.39 36.16
N LEU A 14 29.40 0.68 35.44
CA LEU A 14 30.49 0.74 34.48
C LEU A 14 30.47 2.12 33.80
N SER A 15 31.01 3.12 34.54
CA SER A 15 31.45 4.38 33.97
C SER A 15 32.93 4.25 33.58
N GLU A 16 33.24 3.82 32.39
CA GLU A 16 34.56 4.01 31.79
C GLU A 16 34.55 5.27 30.92
N THR A 17 35.18 6.28 31.46
CA THR A 17 35.52 7.57 30.86
C THR A 17 36.54 7.36 29.75
N THR A 18 36.12 7.29 28.51
CA THR A 18 37.04 7.40 27.36
C THR A 18 37.31 8.87 27.07
N GLN A 19 38.41 9.40 27.60
CA GLN A 19 38.97 10.69 27.25
C GLN A 19 39.44 10.65 25.79
N GLN A 20 38.74 11.39 24.93
CA GLN A 20 39.25 11.71 23.59
C GLN A 20 40.28 12.84 23.69
N PRO A 21 41.46 12.74 23.08
CA PRO A 21 42.43 13.83 23.07
C PRO A 21 41.95 14.97 22.17
N GLU A 22 41.75 16.12 22.81
CA GLU A 22 41.50 17.41 22.14
C GLU A 22 42.71 17.78 21.27
N LEU A 23 42.56 17.64 19.94
CA LEU A 23 43.55 18.14 18.96
C LEU A 23 43.41 19.65 18.85
N SER A 24 44.29 20.33 19.61
CA SER A 24 44.41 21.78 19.60
C SER A 24 44.63 22.35 18.22
N ARG A 25 43.70 23.22 17.76
CA ARG A 25 43.73 23.95 16.49
C ARG A 25 44.96 24.87 16.28
N ARG A 26 45.85 24.96 17.25
CA ARG A 26 47.05 25.81 17.21
C ARG A 26 48.32 25.13 16.71
N ARG A 27 48.32 23.81 16.45
CA ARG A 27 49.50 23.07 15.92
C ARG A 27 49.56 22.94 14.40
N PHE A 28 48.55 23.37 13.66
CA PHE A 28 48.46 23.22 12.23
C PHE A 28 49.07 24.37 11.42
N LEU A 29 49.58 25.42 12.07
CA LEU A 29 50.08 26.63 11.37
C LEU A 29 51.60 26.81 11.38
N ARG A 30 52.38 25.81 11.71
CA ARG A 30 53.83 25.87 11.65
C ARG A 30 54.51 24.63 11.06
N ALA A 31 54.25 24.40 9.76
CA ALA A 31 55.16 23.54 9.00
C ALA A 31 55.08 23.87 7.50
N GLY A 32 56.09 24.56 7.03
CA GLY A 32 56.70 24.28 5.76
C GLY A 32 56.18 25.02 4.52
N LEU A 33 56.76 26.21 4.27
CA LEU A 33 57.00 26.64 2.89
C LEU A 33 57.96 25.62 2.25
N GLY A 34 57.42 24.72 1.43
CA GLY A 34 58.18 23.85 0.56
C GLY A 34 57.61 24.01 -0.85
N ALA A 35 58.36 24.65 -1.74
CA ALA A 35 58.01 24.76 -3.14
C ALA A 35 58.03 23.40 -3.81
N CYS A 36 56.85 22.88 -4.21
CA CYS A 36 56.74 21.79 -5.16
C CYS A 36 55.90 22.26 -6.34
N ALA A 37 56.52 22.29 -7.52
CA ALA A 37 55.85 22.48 -8.77
C ALA A 37 54.77 21.40 -8.97
N ALA A 38 53.51 21.78 -8.82
CA ALA A 38 52.40 20.91 -9.08
C ALA A 38 52.09 20.89 -10.54
N LEU A 39 52.36 19.76 -11.19
CA LEU A 39 51.74 19.36 -12.43
C LEU A 39 50.25 19.44 -12.28
N ALA A 40 49.61 20.42 -12.92
CA ALA A 40 48.16 20.55 -12.98
C ALA A 40 47.60 19.42 -13.84
N LEU A 41 47.27 18.30 -13.23
CA LEU A 41 46.38 17.34 -13.85
C LEU A 41 44.97 17.97 -13.89
N PRO A 42 44.28 17.94 -15.02
CA PRO A 42 42.88 18.38 -15.04
C PRO A 42 42.06 17.42 -14.15
N MET A 43 41.72 17.88 -12.96
CA MET A 43 40.68 17.21 -12.18
C MET A 43 39.39 17.31 -12.98
N GLY A 44 39.09 16.24 -13.74
CA GLY A 44 37.79 16.08 -14.36
C GLY A 44 36.73 16.24 -13.27
N ALA A 45 36.00 17.34 -13.33
CA ALA A 45 34.81 17.53 -12.51
C ALA A 45 33.84 16.40 -12.88
N SER A 46 33.89 15.30 -12.14
CA SER A 46 32.82 14.30 -12.18
C SER A 46 31.52 15.03 -11.72
N THR A 47 30.77 15.50 -12.70
CA THR A 47 29.40 15.92 -12.44
C THR A 47 28.67 14.68 -11.94
N ALA A 48 28.62 14.50 -10.63
CA ALA A 48 27.76 13.53 -10.00
C ALA A 48 26.34 13.89 -10.39
N HIS A 49 25.84 13.27 -11.45
CA HIS A 49 24.43 13.32 -11.77
C HIS A 49 23.74 12.65 -10.59
N ALA A 50 23.24 13.49 -9.67
CA ALA A 50 22.34 13.02 -8.63
C ALA A 50 21.18 12.35 -9.36
N ALA A 51 21.17 11.02 -9.38
CA ALA A 51 20.07 10.26 -9.94
C ALA A 51 18.82 10.71 -9.17
N ILE A 52 17.95 11.46 -9.84
CA ILE A 52 16.68 11.90 -9.30
C ILE A 52 15.92 10.60 -8.97
N ARG A 53 15.96 10.17 -7.71
CA ARG A 53 15.17 9.05 -7.23
C ARG A 53 13.72 9.44 -7.41
N ARG A 54 13.05 8.82 -8.40
CA ARG A 54 11.62 9.00 -8.55
C ARG A 54 10.95 8.63 -7.24
N PRO A 55 10.07 9.47 -6.70
CA PRO A 55 9.38 9.14 -5.46
C PRO A 55 8.61 7.83 -5.65
N PHE A 56 8.57 7.00 -4.61
CA PHE A 56 7.80 5.77 -4.62
C PHE A 56 6.31 6.13 -4.71
N GLU A 57 5.62 5.59 -5.71
CA GLU A 57 4.21 5.85 -5.98
C GLU A 57 3.45 4.52 -6.07
N LYS A 58 2.22 4.51 -5.55
CA LYS A 58 1.29 3.40 -5.77
C LYS A 58 0.20 3.84 -6.74
N LYS A 59 0.01 3.05 -7.79
CA LYS A 59 -0.96 3.32 -8.87
C LYS A 59 -1.89 2.14 -9.02
N LEU A 60 -3.17 2.43 -9.29
CA LEU A 60 -4.17 1.44 -9.62
C LEU A 60 -5.00 1.91 -10.81
N SER A 61 -5.49 0.94 -11.56
CA SER A 61 -6.40 1.17 -12.68
C SER A 61 -7.64 0.31 -12.51
N PHE A 62 -8.81 0.88 -12.76
CA PHE A 62 -10.10 0.22 -12.65
C PHE A 62 -10.95 0.46 -13.88
N LEU A 63 -11.67 -0.57 -14.30
CA LEU A 63 -12.79 -0.52 -15.23
C LEU A 63 -14.03 -1.03 -14.51
N ASN A 64 -15.02 -0.18 -14.31
CA ASN A 64 -16.33 -0.62 -13.84
C ASN A 64 -17.11 -1.27 -15.02
N LEU A 65 -17.40 -2.56 -14.90
CA LEU A 65 -18.03 -3.33 -15.99
C LEU A 65 -19.50 -2.99 -16.23
N HIS A 66 -20.15 -2.32 -15.27
CA HIS A 66 -21.57 -1.91 -15.42
C HIS A 66 -21.72 -0.52 -16.02
N THR A 67 -20.80 0.40 -15.73
CA THR A 67 -20.88 1.79 -16.20
C THR A 67 -19.94 2.07 -17.37
N GLY A 68 -18.95 1.18 -17.61
CA GLY A 68 -17.89 1.39 -18.61
C GLY A 68 -16.86 2.45 -18.20
N GLU A 69 -17.00 3.05 -17.03
CA GLU A 69 -16.10 4.08 -16.53
C GLU A 69 -14.75 3.52 -16.14
N ARG A 70 -13.70 4.27 -16.45
CA ARG A 70 -12.31 3.92 -16.15
C ARG A 70 -11.66 4.97 -15.28
N THR A 71 -10.71 4.54 -14.47
CA THR A 71 -9.76 5.43 -13.79
C THR A 71 -8.38 4.81 -13.76
N HIS A 72 -7.37 5.65 -13.93
CA HIS A 72 -5.97 5.33 -13.69
C HIS A 72 -5.41 6.40 -12.75
N ALA A 73 -5.06 6.02 -11.54
CA ALA A 73 -4.73 7.00 -10.53
C ALA A 73 -3.53 6.59 -9.68
N THR A 74 -2.63 7.56 -9.45
CA THR A 74 -1.63 7.47 -8.38
C THR A 74 -2.36 7.81 -7.08
N PHE A 75 -2.70 6.80 -6.28
CA PHE A 75 -3.48 7.01 -5.07
C PHE A 75 -2.61 7.29 -3.83
N TRP A 76 -1.32 7.00 -3.91
CA TRP A 76 -0.36 7.24 -2.83
C TRP A 76 0.97 7.71 -3.40
N ALA A 77 1.53 8.80 -2.86
CA ALA A 77 2.86 9.31 -3.18
C ALA A 77 3.37 10.18 -2.02
N ASN A 78 4.70 10.32 -1.91
CA ASN A 78 5.35 11.16 -0.89
C ASN A 78 4.87 10.83 0.56
N GLY A 79 4.66 9.55 0.86
CA GLY A 79 4.29 9.09 2.19
C GLY A 79 2.80 9.26 2.55
N ARG A 80 1.92 9.66 1.62
CA ARG A 80 0.50 9.92 1.90
C ARG A 80 -0.43 9.54 0.76
N TYR A 81 -1.70 9.28 1.09
CA TYR A 81 -2.75 9.16 0.10
C TYR A 81 -3.05 10.51 -0.56
N ILE A 82 -3.39 10.47 -1.85
CA ILE A 82 -3.72 11.66 -2.66
C ILE A 82 -5.25 11.82 -2.68
N PRO A 83 -5.81 12.84 -2.00
CA PRO A 83 -7.27 12.97 -1.84
C PRO A 83 -8.02 13.05 -3.17
N GLU A 84 -7.48 13.74 -4.18
CA GLU A 84 -8.07 13.87 -5.51
C GLU A 84 -8.20 12.52 -6.20
N SER A 85 -7.13 11.71 -6.16
CA SER A 85 -7.11 10.36 -6.71
C SER A 85 -8.08 9.44 -5.98
N MET A 86 -8.15 9.54 -4.66
CA MET A 86 -9.10 8.79 -3.84
C MET A 86 -10.55 9.12 -4.24
N ARG A 87 -10.86 10.41 -4.45
CA ARG A 87 -12.20 10.84 -4.91
C ARG A 87 -12.54 10.29 -6.30
N ALA A 88 -11.58 10.32 -7.24
CA ALA A 88 -11.76 9.79 -8.58
C ALA A 88 -12.01 8.26 -8.55
N ILE A 89 -11.25 7.52 -7.76
CA ILE A 89 -11.45 6.08 -7.59
C ILE A 89 -12.81 5.80 -6.95
N ASN A 90 -13.18 6.49 -5.86
CA ASN A 90 -14.46 6.34 -5.17
C ASN A 90 -15.66 6.60 -6.10
N TYR A 91 -15.49 7.51 -7.06
CA TYR A 91 -16.51 7.76 -8.08
C TYR A 91 -16.77 6.54 -8.98
N VAL A 92 -15.71 5.93 -9.50
CA VAL A 92 -15.82 4.73 -10.34
C VAL A 92 -16.30 3.51 -9.55
N LEU A 93 -15.98 3.44 -8.25
CA LEU A 93 -16.33 2.35 -7.35
C LEU A 93 -17.67 2.56 -6.60
N ARG A 94 -18.46 3.57 -6.97
CA ARG A 94 -19.79 3.81 -6.38
C ARG A 94 -20.80 2.71 -6.68
N ASP A 95 -21.90 2.72 -5.99
CA ASP A 95 -23.04 1.85 -6.33
C ASP A 95 -23.58 2.22 -7.71
N HIS A 96 -23.37 1.36 -8.69
CA HIS A 96 -23.78 1.60 -10.08
C HIS A 96 -25.31 1.59 -10.27
N ARG A 97 -26.08 1.08 -9.32
CA ARG A 97 -27.56 1.01 -9.38
C ARG A 97 -28.21 2.29 -8.87
N THR A 98 -27.70 2.84 -7.79
CA THR A 98 -28.27 4.05 -7.15
C THR A 98 -27.47 5.31 -7.43
N GLY A 99 -26.22 5.19 -7.86
CA GLY A 99 -25.29 6.30 -7.99
C GLY A 99 -24.68 6.76 -6.66
N ASP A 100 -25.09 6.13 -5.54
CA ASP A 100 -24.58 6.48 -4.21
C ASP A 100 -23.08 6.27 -4.09
N ARG A 101 -22.44 7.20 -3.41
CA ARG A 101 -20.98 7.19 -3.18
C ARG A 101 -20.67 7.02 -1.71
N ARG A 102 -19.61 6.28 -1.45
CA ARG A 102 -19.00 6.17 -0.13
C ARG A 102 -17.49 6.18 -0.27
N SER A 103 -16.81 6.70 0.73
CA SER A 103 -15.36 6.56 0.81
C SER A 103 -15.01 5.07 0.96
N ILE A 104 -14.17 4.60 0.04
CA ILE A 104 -13.61 3.25 0.11
C ILE A 104 -12.45 3.27 1.11
N ASP A 105 -12.35 2.22 1.90
CA ASP A 105 -11.24 2.02 2.85
C ASP A 105 -9.90 2.07 2.11
N PRO A 106 -8.99 2.98 2.46
CA PRO A 106 -7.67 3.07 1.82
C PRO A 106 -6.86 1.77 1.88
N GLN A 107 -7.05 0.96 2.92
CA GLN A 107 -6.40 -0.36 3.04
C GLN A 107 -6.81 -1.31 1.92
N LEU A 108 -8.01 -1.16 1.35
CA LEU A 108 -8.43 -1.96 0.19
C LEU A 108 -7.57 -1.63 -1.04
N PHE A 109 -7.17 -0.38 -1.22
CA PHE A 109 -6.27 -0.01 -2.32
C PHE A 109 -4.86 -0.53 -2.10
N ASP A 110 -4.37 -0.53 -0.86
CA ASP A 110 -3.09 -1.14 -0.53
C ASP A 110 -3.11 -2.65 -0.78
N LEU A 111 -4.19 -3.33 -0.40
CA LEU A 111 -4.38 -4.76 -0.68
C LEU A 111 -4.35 -5.06 -2.19
N LEU A 112 -5.09 -4.29 -3.00
CA LEU A 112 -5.10 -4.44 -4.45
C LEU A 112 -3.74 -4.15 -5.09
N TYR A 113 -3.02 -3.16 -4.58
CA TYR A 113 -1.66 -2.86 -5.02
C TYR A 113 -0.69 -4.02 -4.75
N LEU A 114 -0.73 -4.59 -3.54
CA LEU A 114 0.07 -5.76 -3.18
C LEU A 114 -0.30 -6.98 -4.03
N LEU A 115 -1.58 -7.20 -4.29
CA LEU A 115 -2.07 -8.27 -5.14
C LEU A 115 -1.54 -8.14 -6.57
N GLN A 116 -1.59 -6.94 -7.15
CA GLN A 116 -1.04 -6.64 -8.47
C GLN A 116 0.46 -6.95 -8.56
N HIS A 117 1.21 -6.54 -7.54
CA HIS A 117 2.65 -6.83 -7.43
C HIS A 117 2.91 -8.33 -7.35
N LYS A 118 2.16 -9.04 -6.51
CA LYS A 118 2.31 -10.48 -6.34
C LYS A 118 2.00 -11.27 -7.62
N LEU A 119 1.04 -10.78 -8.40
CA LEU A 119 0.68 -11.36 -9.69
C LEU A 119 1.62 -10.91 -10.83
N GLY A 120 2.58 -10.02 -10.59
CA GLY A 120 3.49 -9.50 -11.60
C GLY A 120 2.76 -8.82 -12.77
N THR A 121 1.71 -8.06 -12.50
CA THR A 121 0.88 -7.40 -13.53
C THR A 121 0.61 -5.95 -13.19
N LYS A 122 0.31 -5.15 -14.23
CA LYS A 122 -0.18 -3.77 -14.12
C LYS A 122 -1.53 -3.60 -14.83
N GLN A 123 -2.19 -4.70 -15.15
CA GLN A 123 -3.50 -4.68 -15.81
C GLN A 123 -4.54 -3.99 -14.93
N GLU A 124 -5.53 -3.34 -15.56
CA GLU A 124 -6.65 -2.73 -14.85
C GLU A 124 -7.53 -3.80 -14.19
N PHE A 125 -7.99 -3.54 -13.00
CA PHE A 125 -8.99 -4.38 -12.34
C PHE A 125 -10.35 -4.16 -13.00
N HIS A 126 -10.95 -5.23 -13.50
CA HIS A 126 -12.33 -5.23 -13.92
C HIS A 126 -13.22 -5.39 -12.69
N VAL A 127 -14.01 -4.37 -12.40
CA VAL A 127 -14.86 -4.29 -11.20
C VAL A 127 -16.27 -4.75 -11.52
N ILE A 128 -16.72 -5.78 -10.79
CA ILE A 128 -18.08 -6.31 -10.83
C ILE A 128 -18.94 -5.57 -9.78
N SER A 129 -18.40 -5.34 -8.59
CA SER A 129 -19.07 -4.60 -7.51
C SER A 129 -18.03 -4.03 -6.57
N ALA A 130 -18.29 -2.83 -6.03
CA ALA A 130 -17.47 -2.26 -4.96
C ALA A 130 -18.38 -1.73 -3.86
N TYR A 131 -18.55 -0.41 -3.69
CA TYR A 131 -19.54 0.09 -2.76
C TYR A 131 -20.94 -0.34 -3.19
N ARG A 132 -21.72 -0.74 -2.21
CA ARG A 132 -23.12 -1.13 -2.37
C ARG A 132 -23.94 -0.40 -1.32
N SER A 133 -24.92 0.39 -1.74
CA SER A 133 -25.82 1.08 -0.82
C SER A 133 -26.63 0.08 0.03
N PRO A 134 -27.05 0.43 1.23
CA PRO A 134 -27.92 -0.44 2.03
C PRO A 134 -29.16 -0.90 1.29
N ALA A 135 -29.79 -0.02 0.50
CA ALA A 135 -30.95 -0.34 -0.33
C ALA A 135 -30.63 -1.40 -1.40
N THR A 136 -29.53 -1.22 -2.13
CA THR A 136 -29.07 -2.23 -3.10
C THR A 136 -28.76 -3.56 -2.41
N ASN A 137 -28.08 -3.53 -1.26
CA ASN A 137 -27.73 -4.75 -0.55
C ASN A 137 -28.98 -5.50 -0.05
N ALA A 138 -29.96 -4.80 0.49
CA ALA A 138 -31.23 -5.39 0.91
C ALA A 138 -31.93 -6.09 -0.26
N LYS A 139 -32.10 -5.40 -1.37
CA LYS A 139 -32.71 -5.96 -2.58
C LYS A 139 -31.99 -7.21 -3.10
N LEU A 140 -30.65 -7.21 -3.09
CA LEU A 140 -29.86 -8.37 -3.52
C LEU A 140 -29.98 -9.54 -2.52
N ALA A 141 -30.03 -9.25 -1.22
CA ALA A 141 -30.23 -10.29 -0.20
C ALA A 141 -31.59 -10.96 -0.29
N GLU A 142 -32.62 -10.23 -0.70
CA GLU A 142 -33.96 -10.78 -0.98
C GLU A 142 -33.98 -11.66 -2.23
N GLN A 143 -33.19 -11.32 -3.23
CA GLN A 143 -33.16 -12.04 -4.51
C GLN A 143 -32.24 -13.28 -4.50
N SER A 144 -31.31 -13.34 -3.58
CA SER A 144 -30.31 -14.44 -3.51
C SER A 144 -29.92 -14.74 -2.07
N GLY A 145 -29.94 -16.03 -1.69
CA GLY A 145 -29.47 -16.48 -0.37
C GLY A 145 -27.96 -16.29 -0.12
N GLY A 146 -27.20 -15.82 -1.09
CA GLY A 146 -25.75 -15.67 -1.03
C GLY A 146 -25.23 -14.29 -0.62
N VAL A 147 -26.13 -13.30 -0.44
CA VAL A 147 -25.74 -11.95 -0.07
C VAL A 147 -25.92 -11.73 1.45
N ALA A 148 -24.83 -11.47 2.14
CA ALA A 148 -24.87 -11.18 3.57
C ALA A 148 -25.63 -9.86 3.86
N LYS A 149 -26.50 -9.87 4.87
CA LYS A 149 -27.23 -8.67 5.31
C LYS A 149 -26.28 -7.56 5.78
N ASN A 150 -25.22 -7.94 6.53
CA ASN A 150 -24.13 -7.03 6.93
C ASN A 150 -22.91 -7.26 6.04
N SER A 151 -22.97 -6.71 4.85
CA SER A 151 -21.93 -6.90 3.84
C SER A 151 -20.82 -5.87 3.96
N MET A 152 -19.55 -6.28 3.80
CA MET A 152 -18.40 -5.37 3.74
C MET A 152 -18.50 -4.36 2.58
N HIS A 153 -19.25 -4.68 1.53
CA HIS A 153 -19.56 -3.74 0.45
C HIS A 153 -20.33 -2.52 0.93
N THR A 154 -21.25 -2.67 1.89
CA THR A 154 -22.03 -1.53 2.43
C THR A 154 -21.19 -0.60 3.29
N HIS A 155 -20.02 -1.06 3.71
CA HIS A 155 -19.06 -0.27 4.49
C HIS A 155 -17.95 0.34 3.65
N GLY A 156 -17.94 0.13 2.32
CA GLY A 156 -16.85 0.56 1.44
C GLY A 156 -15.54 -0.20 1.71
N LYS A 157 -15.64 -1.42 2.22
CA LYS A 157 -14.50 -2.26 2.62
C LYS A 157 -14.31 -3.50 1.76
N ALA A 158 -15.08 -3.65 0.68
CA ALA A 158 -15.02 -4.82 -0.19
C ALA A 158 -15.10 -4.44 -1.66
N ILE A 159 -14.55 -5.33 -2.50
CA ILE A 159 -14.59 -5.25 -3.95
C ILE A 159 -14.66 -6.65 -4.56
N ASP A 160 -15.48 -6.79 -5.60
CA ASP A 160 -15.57 -7.98 -6.45
C ASP A 160 -14.86 -7.67 -7.77
N ILE A 161 -13.80 -8.43 -8.09
CA ILE A 161 -12.91 -8.13 -9.22
C ILE A 161 -12.57 -9.37 -10.04
N ARG A 162 -12.14 -9.13 -11.27
CA ARG A 162 -11.32 -10.04 -12.06
C ARG A 162 -10.18 -9.27 -12.72
N LEU A 163 -9.17 -9.98 -13.19
CA LEU A 163 -8.02 -9.42 -13.91
C LEU A 163 -7.92 -10.07 -15.28
N PRO A 164 -8.00 -9.31 -16.38
CA PRO A 164 -7.77 -9.83 -17.72
C PRO A 164 -6.42 -10.56 -17.83
N GLY A 165 -6.42 -11.70 -18.53
CA GLY A 165 -5.21 -12.48 -18.74
C GLY A 165 -4.68 -13.23 -17.51
N ARG A 166 -5.42 -13.25 -16.39
CA ARG A 166 -5.08 -14.04 -15.19
C ARG A 166 -6.20 -15.03 -14.86
N LYS A 167 -5.83 -16.27 -14.55
CA LYS A 167 -6.79 -17.28 -14.07
C LYS A 167 -7.34 -16.85 -12.72
N LEU A 168 -8.60 -17.05 -12.49
CA LEU A 168 -9.26 -16.72 -11.23
C LEU A 168 -8.65 -17.45 -10.03
N SER A 169 -8.23 -18.70 -10.23
CA SER A 169 -7.50 -19.51 -9.23
C SER A 169 -6.17 -18.88 -8.81
N ASP A 170 -5.44 -18.28 -9.74
CA ASP A 170 -4.15 -17.64 -9.46
C ASP A 170 -4.34 -16.36 -8.66
N ILE A 171 -5.38 -15.58 -9.00
CA ILE A 171 -5.78 -14.38 -8.24
C ILE A 171 -6.16 -14.79 -6.82
N ARG A 172 -6.97 -15.86 -6.65
CA ARG A 172 -7.34 -16.40 -5.33
C ARG A 172 -6.10 -16.78 -4.52
N SER A 173 -5.21 -17.59 -5.08
CA SER A 173 -4.02 -18.07 -4.39
C SER A 173 -3.11 -16.90 -3.96
N ALA A 174 -2.93 -15.91 -4.84
CA ALA A 174 -2.16 -14.71 -4.52
C ALA A 174 -2.82 -13.90 -3.39
N ALA A 175 -4.14 -13.68 -3.44
CA ALA A 175 -4.88 -12.96 -2.42
C ALA A 175 -4.83 -13.65 -1.06
N MET A 176 -5.07 -14.97 -1.02
CA MET A 176 -4.98 -15.77 0.21
C MET A 176 -3.60 -15.71 0.86
N SER A 177 -2.54 -15.72 0.05
CA SER A 177 -1.17 -15.65 0.57
C SER A 177 -0.78 -14.29 1.16
N LEU A 178 -1.57 -13.23 0.93
CA LEU A 178 -1.39 -11.92 1.57
C LEU A 178 -1.95 -11.88 3.00
N GLN A 179 -2.89 -12.77 3.32
CA GLN A 179 -3.56 -12.84 4.64
C GLN A 179 -4.12 -11.49 5.15
N ALA A 180 -4.50 -10.61 4.23
CA ALA A 180 -4.82 -9.21 4.53
C ALA A 180 -6.33 -8.91 4.62
N GLY A 181 -7.18 -9.96 4.58
CA GLY A 181 -8.63 -9.79 4.65
C GLY A 181 -9.42 -10.99 4.13
N GLY A 182 -10.70 -10.81 3.87
CA GLY A 182 -11.57 -11.85 3.32
C GLY A 182 -11.32 -12.11 1.84
N VAL A 183 -11.34 -13.39 1.44
CA VAL A 183 -11.19 -13.85 0.05
C VAL A 183 -12.31 -14.81 -0.32
N GLY A 184 -13.26 -14.36 -1.15
CA GLY A 184 -14.34 -15.18 -1.70
C GLY A 184 -14.04 -15.63 -3.12
N TYR A 185 -14.35 -16.88 -3.47
CA TYR A 185 -14.11 -17.45 -4.78
C TYR A 185 -15.40 -17.80 -5.51
N TYR A 186 -15.68 -17.09 -6.60
CA TYR A 186 -16.93 -17.22 -7.36
C TYR A 186 -16.65 -17.59 -8.83
N PRO A 187 -16.23 -18.85 -9.11
CA PRO A 187 -15.81 -19.26 -10.45
C PRO A 187 -16.94 -19.24 -11.48
N SER A 188 -18.17 -19.60 -11.11
CA SER A 188 -19.33 -19.54 -11.99
C SER A 188 -19.70 -18.12 -12.42
N SER A 189 -19.45 -17.13 -11.56
CA SER A 189 -19.68 -15.71 -11.83
C SER A 189 -18.42 -14.98 -12.30
N ASN A 190 -17.30 -15.69 -12.38
CA ASN A 190 -16.00 -15.21 -12.86
C ASN A 190 -15.51 -13.96 -12.12
N PHE A 191 -15.49 -14.01 -10.76
CA PHE A 191 -14.88 -12.98 -9.93
C PHE A 191 -14.32 -13.52 -8.61
N ILE A 192 -13.45 -12.72 -7.99
CA ILE A 192 -12.96 -12.87 -6.63
C ILE A 192 -13.51 -11.72 -5.80
N HIS A 193 -14.05 -12.03 -4.62
CA HIS A 193 -14.33 -11.07 -3.58
C HIS A 193 -13.07 -10.82 -2.74
N LEU A 194 -12.79 -9.54 -2.44
CA LEU A 194 -11.75 -9.12 -1.53
C LEU A 194 -12.32 -8.10 -0.54
N ASP A 195 -11.92 -8.19 0.72
CA ASP A 195 -12.29 -7.19 1.73
C ASP A 195 -11.18 -6.96 2.77
N THR A 196 -11.31 -5.88 3.55
CA THR A 196 -10.36 -5.48 4.60
C THR A 196 -10.81 -5.92 6.00
N GLY A 197 -11.64 -6.95 6.10
CA GLY A 197 -12.01 -7.58 7.37
C GLY A 197 -10.96 -8.56 7.88
N ASN A 198 -11.33 -9.37 8.86
CA ASN A 198 -10.47 -10.44 9.34
C ASN A 198 -10.19 -11.44 8.22
N PHE A 199 -8.99 -12.02 8.24
CA PHE A 199 -8.61 -13.05 7.27
C PHE A 199 -9.58 -14.25 7.35
N ARG A 200 -10.20 -14.57 6.22
CA ARG A 200 -11.07 -15.71 6.01
C ARG A 200 -11.22 -15.99 4.52
N TYR A 201 -11.69 -17.18 4.16
CA TYR A 201 -11.94 -17.53 2.75
C TYR A 201 -13.12 -18.49 2.61
N TRP A 202 -13.75 -18.50 1.44
CA TRP A 202 -14.87 -19.38 1.10
C TRP A 202 -14.99 -19.59 -0.41
#